data_1b180b316754d4e3cb9af733f4624cee
#
_entry.id   1b180b316754d4e3cb9af733f4624cee
#
_cell.length_a   1.000
_cell.length_b   1.000
_cell.length_c   1.000
_cell.angle_alpha   90.00
_cell.angle_beta   90.00
_cell.angle_gamma   90.00
#
_symmetry.space_group_name_H-M   'P 1'
#
loop_
_entity.id
_entity.type
_entity.pdbx_description
1 polymer ?
#
loop_
_entity_poly.entity_id
_entity_poly.type
_entity_poly.pdbx_seq_one_letter_code
_entity_poly.pdbx_strand_id
1 'polypeptide(L)'
;MGYGICLDLLREWCEKLLELQIHGTGQPTLDGGILCPACARVHGRCFDAIYPFLYLADRDGDQRYLEAAKQLFEWAEHTVSREDGSYINDTSGPWKGTTVFSVIQLVEALKYHGHLLEPDVYCRWKDRVKKAADFLRDFEEFEVCNVNYRITNSLAMLLCGEFYADDSYMQRSQELAEMAEQCFSESGLLIGEGRPVDGYSKKHCRPVDIGYNMEESLPSFTQYAFYTGDKKKKAMACKALRAHLSFMLEDGGIDNSFGTRNYKWTYWGSRTSDGCLFAYLMASQEEPEFAVGAWRNLKRLRACTEEGLLYSGPHMREKGELSCVHHSFSHAKVLAMILEHGLESRLCDGILPRAKMKTP
;
A
#
# COMPACT_ATOMS: atom_id res chain seq x y z
N MET A 1 15.60 -3.99 21.07
CA MET A 1 16.58 -4.46 20.07
C MET A 1 15.88 -4.54 18.71
N GLY A 2 15.91 -3.55 17.89
CA GLY A 2 15.21 -3.48 16.61
C GLY A 2 15.12 -2.06 16.10
N TYR A 3 15.62 -1.10 16.86
CA TYR A 3 15.63 0.31 16.47
C TYR A 3 16.53 0.48 15.25
N GLY A 4 15.92 0.99 14.16
CA GLY A 4 16.63 1.34 12.93
C GLY A 4 16.41 0.39 11.76
N ILE A 5 15.85 -0.81 11.94
CA ILE A 5 15.67 -1.76 10.83
C ILE A 5 14.73 -1.25 9.73
N CYS A 6 13.67 -0.50 10.10
CA CYS A 6 12.79 0.13 9.13
C CYS A 6 13.53 1.18 8.31
N LEU A 7 14.33 2.01 8.97
CA LEU A 7 15.11 3.04 8.30
C LEU A 7 16.23 2.45 7.42
N ASP A 8 16.91 1.42 7.90
CA ASP A 8 17.97 0.76 7.14
C ASP A 8 17.43 0.14 5.85
N LEU A 9 16.30 -0.58 5.93
CA LEU A 9 15.63 -1.13 4.76
C LEU A 9 15.11 -0.05 3.82
N LEU A 10 14.51 1.00 4.37
CA LEU A 10 13.99 2.11 3.58
C LEU A 10 15.11 2.76 2.77
N ARG A 11 16.24 3.05 3.40
CA ARG A 11 17.41 3.62 2.71
C ARG A 11 17.96 2.69 1.63
N GLU A 12 18.12 1.40 1.96
CA GLU A 12 18.63 0.41 1.02
C GLU A 12 17.76 0.31 -0.24
N TRP A 13 16.44 0.24 -0.06
CA TRP A 13 15.51 0.15 -1.19
C TRP A 13 15.45 1.46 -1.98
N CYS A 14 15.38 2.60 -1.29
CA CYS A 14 15.29 3.90 -1.97
C CYS A 14 16.57 4.25 -2.71
N GLU A 15 17.74 3.93 -2.18
CA GLU A 15 19.01 4.13 -2.91
C GLU A 15 19.03 3.30 -4.21
N LYS A 16 18.56 2.04 -4.15
CA LYS A 16 18.47 1.22 -5.36
C LYS A 16 17.43 1.73 -6.36
N LEU A 17 16.31 2.26 -5.88
CA LEU A 17 15.31 2.88 -6.76
C LEU A 17 15.85 4.14 -7.44
N LEU A 18 16.68 4.95 -6.74
CA LEU A 18 17.41 6.07 -7.34
C LEU A 18 18.35 5.63 -8.47
N GLU A 19 19.14 4.57 -8.24
CA GLU A 19 20.04 4.02 -9.26
C GLU A 19 19.31 3.56 -10.53
N LEU A 20 18.06 3.10 -10.37
CA LEU A 20 17.21 2.59 -11.44
C LEU A 20 16.35 3.67 -12.11
N GLN A 21 16.38 4.90 -11.61
CA GLN A 21 15.64 6.01 -12.20
C GLN A 21 16.29 6.43 -13.53
N ILE A 22 15.49 6.61 -14.56
CA ILE A 22 15.93 6.96 -15.91
C ILE A 22 16.15 8.47 -16.00
N HIS A 23 17.27 8.88 -16.56
CA HIS A 23 17.64 10.28 -16.73
C HIS A 23 18.23 10.56 -18.10
N GLY A 24 18.03 11.77 -18.62
CA GLY A 24 18.79 12.32 -19.75
C GLY A 24 18.51 11.67 -21.11
N THR A 25 17.37 10.99 -21.27
CA THR A 25 16.97 10.43 -22.56
C THR A 25 16.36 11.47 -23.49
N GLY A 26 15.90 12.59 -22.94
CA GLY A 26 15.13 13.61 -23.64
C GLY A 26 13.70 13.18 -23.97
N GLN A 27 13.23 12.08 -23.42
CA GLN A 27 11.88 11.55 -23.61
C GLN A 27 11.07 11.66 -22.31
N PRO A 28 10.09 12.58 -22.21
CA PRO A 28 9.29 12.79 -20.99
C PRO A 28 8.54 11.53 -20.51
N THR A 29 8.30 10.58 -21.40
CA THR A 29 7.65 9.29 -21.07
C THR A 29 8.63 8.25 -20.48
N LEU A 30 9.92 8.55 -20.44
CA LEU A 30 10.95 7.71 -19.85
C LEU A 30 11.64 8.43 -18.68
N ASP A 31 12.09 9.68 -18.89
CA ASP A 31 12.84 10.44 -17.90
C ASP A 31 12.02 10.63 -16.61
N GLY A 32 12.63 10.27 -15.48
CA GLY A 32 12.02 10.25 -14.17
C GLY A 32 11.40 8.92 -13.76
N GLY A 33 11.06 8.04 -14.71
CA GLY A 33 10.52 6.70 -14.41
C GLY A 33 11.58 5.75 -13.85
N ILE A 34 11.16 4.75 -13.06
CA ILE A 34 12.04 3.74 -12.49
C ILE A 34 12.00 2.47 -13.35
N LEU A 35 13.14 2.12 -13.95
CA LEU A 35 13.25 0.92 -14.78
C LEU A 35 13.31 -0.33 -13.92
N CYS A 36 12.36 -1.25 -14.12
CA CYS A 36 12.35 -2.53 -13.43
C CYS A 36 13.30 -3.53 -14.10
N PRO A 37 14.32 -4.06 -13.39
CA PRO A 37 15.25 -5.04 -13.96
C PRO A 37 14.56 -6.37 -14.28
N ALA A 38 13.56 -6.78 -13.49
CA ALA A 38 12.83 -8.03 -13.69
C ALA A 38 11.85 -7.99 -14.89
N CYS A 39 11.24 -6.83 -15.13
CA CYS A 39 10.17 -6.68 -16.13
C CYS A 39 10.65 -5.96 -17.38
N ALA A 40 11.87 -5.40 -17.40
CA ALA A 40 12.47 -4.59 -18.48
C ALA A 40 11.52 -3.44 -18.94
N ARG A 41 10.79 -2.83 -17.99
CA ARG A 41 9.85 -1.74 -18.25
C ARG A 41 9.70 -0.82 -17.03
N VAL A 42 9.11 0.34 -17.23
CA VAL A 42 8.67 1.23 -16.15
C VAL A 42 7.25 0.85 -15.75
N HIS A 43 7.03 0.57 -14.47
CA HIS A 43 5.70 0.29 -13.93
C HIS A 43 4.90 1.56 -13.73
N GLY A 44 3.61 1.54 -14.05
CA GLY A 44 2.75 2.71 -13.93
C GLY A 44 2.67 3.27 -12.52
N ARG A 45 2.83 2.44 -11.50
CA ARG A 45 2.81 2.86 -10.09
C ARG A 45 4.18 3.18 -9.50
N CYS A 46 5.26 3.25 -10.29
CA CYS A 46 6.58 3.53 -9.71
C CYS A 46 6.65 4.90 -9.02
N PHE A 47 5.76 5.83 -9.34
CA PHE A 47 5.68 7.12 -8.65
C PHE A 47 5.12 7.03 -7.21
N ASP A 48 4.68 5.86 -6.74
CA ASP A 48 4.44 5.61 -5.32
C ASP A 48 5.73 5.74 -4.48
N ALA A 49 6.91 5.75 -5.12
CA ALA A 49 8.18 6.05 -4.48
C ALA A 49 8.35 7.55 -4.11
N ILE A 50 7.46 8.45 -4.53
CA ILE A 50 7.52 9.88 -4.18
C ILE A 50 7.50 10.07 -2.67
N TYR A 51 6.58 9.43 -1.96
CA TYR A 51 6.46 9.60 -0.52
C TYR A 51 7.71 9.13 0.24
N PRO A 52 8.22 7.89 0.06
CA PRO A 52 9.45 7.49 0.73
C PRO A 52 10.68 8.30 0.32
N PHE A 53 10.76 8.81 -0.90
CA PHE A 53 11.84 9.71 -1.30
C PHE A 53 11.76 11.06 -0.57
N LEU A 54 10.58 11.68 -0.50
CA LEU A 54 10.42 12.93 0.25
C LEU A 54 10.67 12.74 1.75
N TYR A 55 10.26 11.60 2.32
CA TYR A 55 10.58 11.26 3.71
C TYR A 55 12.10 11.24 3.96
N LEU A 56 12.88 10.60 3.07
CA LEU A 56 14.34 10.55 3.22
C LEU A 56 14.99 11.90 2.90
N ALA A 57 14.48 12.67 1.95
CA ALA A 57 14.95 14.02 1.67
C ALA A 57 14.83 14.93 2.89
N ASP A 58 13.67 14.86 3.58
CA ASP A 58 13.41 15.64 4.79
C ASP A 58 14.29 15.18 5.96
N ARG A 59 14.29 13.87 6.21
CA ARG A 59 14.99 13.28 7.33
C ARG A 59 16.51 13.40 7.24
N ASP A 60 17.09 13.11 6.08
CA ASP A 60 18.53 13.00 5.88
C ASP A 60 19.14 14.27 5.23
N GLY A 61 18.30 15.20 4.75
CA GLY A 61 18.71 16.39 4.03
C GLY A 61 19.29 16.11 2.65
N ASP A 62 19.06 14.92 2.08
CA ASP A 62 19.62 14.49 0.80
C ASP A 62 18.76 14.96 -0.39
N GLN A 63 19.25 15.97 -1.08
CA GLN A 63 18.59 16.59 -2.22
C GLN A 63 18.39 15.64 -3.42
N ARG A 64 19.13 14.55 -3.51
CA ARG A 64 18.95 13.57 -4.60
C ARG A 64 17.54 12.96 -4.55
N TYR A 65 17.03 12.66 -3.35
CA TYR A 65 15.68 12.14 -3.17
C TYR A 65 14.60 13.16 -3.50
N LEU A 66 14.81 14.44 -3.16
CA LEU A 66 13.86 15.50 -3.53
C LEU A 66 13.74 15.65 -5.05
N GLU A 67 14.88 15.71 -5.74
CA GLU A 67 14.89 15.81 -7.19
C GLU A 67 14.30 14.56 -7.86
N ALA A 68 14.58 13.36 -7.33
CA ALA A 68 13.99 12.12 -7.81
C ALA A 68 12.47 12.10 -7.67
N ALA A 69 11.94 12.57 -6.54
CA ALA A 69 10.50 12.69 -6.31
C ALA A 69 9.84 13.64 -7.31
N LYS A 70 10.45 14.80 -7.57
CA LYS A 70 9.96 15.77 -8.57
C LYS A 70 9.95 15.16 -9.98
N GLN A 71 10.99 14.47 -10.37
CA GLN A 71 11.08 13.83 -11.69
C GLN A 71 10.07 12.70 -11.85
N LEU A 72 9.81 11.90 -10.78
CA LEU A 72 8.76 10.89 -10.78
C LEU A 72 7.38 11.50 -10.97
N PHE A 73 7.10 12.63 -10.33
CA PHE A 73 5.84 13.33 -10.53
C PHE A 73 5.66 13.80 -11.97
N GLU A 74 6.69 14.44 -12.58
CA GLU A 74 6.64 14.85 -13.98
C GLU A 74 6.44 13.64 -14.91
N TRP A 75 7.18 12.55 -14.67
CA TRP A 75 6.99 11.32 -15.42
C TRP A 75 5.55 10.81 -15.33
N ALA A 76 4.95 10.82 -14.15
CA ALA A 76 3.58 10.36 -13.95
C ALA A 76 2.57 11.23 -14.72
N GLU A 77 2.79 12.55 -14.75
CA GLU A 77 1.94 13.48 -15.50
C GLU A 77 2.00 13.23 -17.02
N HIS A 78 3.18 12.85 -17.55
CA HIS A 78 3.36 12.56 -18.99
C HIS A 78 2.92 11.15 -19.41
N THR A 79 2.79 10.20 -18.46
CA THR A 79 2.59 8.79 -18.81
C THR A 79 1.27 8.21 -18.32
N VAL A 80 1.01 8.28 -17.03
CA VAL A 80 -0.12 7.59 -16.38
C VAL A 80 -1.26 8.52 -15.97
N SER A 81 -1.05 9.83 -15.95
CA SER A 81 -2.08 10.85 -15.69
C SER A 81 -3.09 10.93 -16.84
N ARG A 82 -4.35 11.24 -16.51
CA ARG A 82 -5.43 11.40 -17.47
C ARG A 82 -6.19 12.72 -17.24
N GLU A 83 -6.80 13.24 -18.31
CA GLU A 83 -7.52 14.52 -18.30
C GLU A 83 -8.68 14.57 -17.29
N ASP A 84 -9.32 13.41 -17.02
CA ASP A 84 -10.39 13.28 -16.04
C ASP A 84 -9.93 13.27 -14.58
N GLY A 85 -8.64 13.40 -14.34
CA GLY A 85 -8.04 13.39 -13.01
C GLY A 85 -7.51 12.02 -12.57
N SER A 86 -7.89 10.94 -13.24
CA SER A 86 -7.42 9.60 -12.88
C SER A 86 -5.94 9.38 -13.21
N TYR A 87 -5.39 8.33 -12.58
CA TYR A 87 -4.17 7.66 -13.00
C TYR A 87 -4.50 6.26 -13.50
N ILE A 88 -3.80 5.77 -14.49
CA ILE A 88 -3.93 4.37 -14.95
C ILE A 88 -2.88 3.48 -14.29
N ASN A 89 -3.23 2.20 -14.14
CA ASN A 89 -2.39 1.22 -13.45
C ASN A 89 -1.04 0.97 -14.16
N ASP A 90 -1.04 1.02 -15.46
CA ASP A 90 0.13 0.78 -16.30
C ASP A 90 -0.10 1.43 -17.66
N THR A 91 0.97 1.78 -18.38
CA THR A 91 0.90 2.32 -19.73
C THR A 91 0.18 1.39 -20.72
N SER A 92 0.14 0.08 -20.42
CA SER A 92 -0.58 -0.96 -21.18
C SER A 92 -1.94 -1.32 -20.58
N GLY A 93 -2.31 -0.81 -19.40
CA GLY A 93 -3.53 -1.17 -18.68
C GLY A 93 -4.39 0.04 -18.33
N PRO A 94 -5.60 0.18 -18.91
CA PRO A 94 -6.43 1.38 -18.75
C PRO A 94 -7.16 1.47 -17.39
N TRP A 95 -6.94 0.54 -16.46
CA TRP A 95 -7.63 0.52 -15.18
C TRP A 95 -7.34 1.76 -14.33
N LYS A 96 -8.38 2.52 -14.00
CA LYS A 96 -8.31 3.79 -13.30
C LYS A 96 -8.48 3.69 -11.78
N GLY A 97 -9.00 2.57 -11.27
CA GLY A 97 -9.20 2.37 -9.82
C GLY A 97 -7.90 2.49 -9.01
N THR A 98 -6.76 2.25 -9.63
CA THR A 98 -5.43 2.44 -9.02
C THR A 98 -5.16 3.86 -8.51
N THR A 99 -5.93 4.86 -8.97
CA THR A 99 -5.85 6.25 -8.52
C THR A 99 -5.95 6.38 -7.00
N VAL A 100 -6.65 5.46 -6.31
CA VAL A 100 -6.76 5.45 -4.84
C VAL A 100 -5.40 5.40 -4.14
N PHE A 101 -4.48 4.56 -4.62
CA PHE A 101 -3.15 4.42 -4.03
C PHE A 101 -2.29 5.65 -4.27
N SER A 102 -2.40 6.20 -5.49
CA SER A 102 -1.68 7.41 -5.88
C SER A 102 -2.11 8.63 -5.06
N VAL A 103 -3.41 8.77 -4.82
CA VAL A 103 -3.95 9.88 -4.01
C VAL A 103 -3.49 9.77 -2.57
N ILE A 104 -3.58 8.58 -1.95
CA ILE A 104 -3.14 8.38 -0.56
C ILE A 104 -1.67 8.82 -0.40
N GLN A 105 -0.77 8.28 -1.22
CA GLN A 105 0.65 8.58 -1.07
C GLN A 105 0.99 10.06 -1.37
N LEU A 106 0.32 10.70 -2.34
CA LEU A 106 0.56 12.11 -2.65
C LEU A 106 -0.01 13.06 -1.60
N VAL A 107 -1.17 12.75 -1.01
CA VAL A 107 -1.71 13.52 0.11
C VAL A 107 -0.79 13.43 1.32
N GLU A 108 -0.32 12.25 1.67
CA GLU A 108 0.62 12.04 2.77
C GLU A 108 1.95 12.77 2.50
N ALA A 109 2.48 12.66 1.27
CA ALA A 109 3.68 13.38 0.84
C ALA A 109 3.54 14.90 0.99
N LEU A 110 2.44 15.48 0.53
CA LEU A 110 2.19 16.92 0.64
C LEU A 110 1.94 17.37 2.08
N LYS A 111 1.25 16.55 2.88
CA LYS A 111 0.92 16.84 4.27
C LYS A 111 2.17 16.92 5.14
N TYR A 112 3.08 15.96 5.03
CA TYR A 112 4.24 15.84 5.90
C TYR A 112 5.50 16.51 5.33
N HIS A 113 5.71 16.45 4.02
CA HIS A 113 6.95 16.86 3.35
C HIS A 113 6.75 17.95 2.28
N GLY A 114 5.53 18.48 2.12
CA GLY A 114 5.27 19.53 1.13
C GLY A 114 6.08 20.80 1.31
N HIS A 115 6.60 21.05 2.52
CA HIS A 115 7.46 22.19 2.83
C HIS A 115 8.85 22.13 2.13
N LEU A 116 9.24 20.96 1.61
CA LEU A 116 10.46 20.81 0.81
C LEU A 116 10.29 21.29 -0.62
N LEU A 117 9.06 21.42 -1.09
CA LEU A 117 8.75 21.82 -2.47
C LEU A 117 8.73 23.35 -2.59
N GLU A 118 9.17 23.86 -3.73
CA GLU A 118 8.98 25.26 -4.07
C GLU A 118 7.47 25.59 -4.12
N PRO A 119 7.06 26.83 -3.76
CA PRO A 119 5.63 27.15 -3.62
C PRO A 119 4.78 26.85 -4.86
N ASP A 120 5.30 27.08 -6.05
CA ASP A 120 4.62 26.81 -7.32
C ASP A 120 4.51 25.30 -7.61
N VAL A 121 5.54 24.54 -7.30
CA VAL A 121 5.55 23.06 -7.39
C VAL A 121 4.54 22.48 -6.40
N TYR A 122 4.54 22.94 -5.16
CA TYR A 122 3.58 22.53 -4.14
C TYR A 122 2.12 22.79 -4.59
N CYS A 123 1.83 23.99 -5.08
CA CYS A 123 0.50 24.34 -5.56
C CYS A 123 0.08 23.44 -6.73
N ARG A 124 0.95 23.22 -7.69
CA ARG A 124 0.68 22.35 -8.85
C ARG A 124 0.39 20.89 -8.42
N TRP A 125 1.16 20.35 -7.51
CA TRP A 125 0.91 19.00 -7.00
C TRP A 125 -0.40 18.92 -6.21
N LYS A 126 -0.66 19.92 -5.38
CA LYS A 126 -1.90 20.02 -4.62
C LYS A 126 -3.12 20.08 -5.54
N ASP A 127 -3.09 20.89 -6.58
CA ASP A 127 -4.18 21.01 -7.57
C ASP A 127 -4.37 19.70 -8.34
N ARG A 128 -3.27 19.02 -8.69
CA ARG A 128 -3.32 17.71 -9.34
C ARG A 128 -3.95 16.63 -8.46
N VAL A 129 -3.60 16.59 -7.20
CA VAL A 129 -4.17 15.65 -6.23
C VAL A 129 -5.65 15.94 -6.01
N LYS A 130 -6.05 17.24 -5.95
CA LYS A 130 -7.46 17.61 -5.86
C LYS A 130 -8.26 17.09 -7.05
N LYS A 131 -7.73 17.24 -8.25
CA LYS A 131 -8.37 16.72 -9.48
C LYS A 131 -8.54 15.19 -9.43
N ALA A 132 -7.55 14.46 -8.87
CA ALA A 132 -7.66 13.03 -8.68
C ALA A 132 -8.66 12.64 -7.58
N ALA A 133 -8.74 13.44 -6.52
CA ALA A 133 -9.74 13.24 -5.45
C ALA A 133 -11.17 13.47 -5.97
N ASP A 134 -11.40 14.50 -6.80
CA ASP A 134 -12.69 14.74 -7.45
C ASP A 134 -13.10 13.55 -8.33
N PHE A 135 -12.15 13.01 -9.12
CA PHE A 135 -12.38 11.78 -9.89
C PHE A 135 -12.78 10.60 -8.98
N LEU A 136 -12.06 10.38 -7.87
CA LEU A 136 -12.34 9.26 -6.95
C LEU A 136 -13.66 9.39 -6.22
N ARG A 137 -14.07 10.62 -5.87
CA ARG A 137 -15.37 10.88 -5.24
C ARG A 137 -16.51 10.40 -6.14
N ASP A 138 -16.39 10.68 -7.43
CA ASP A 138 -17.45 10.49 -8.42
C ASP A 138 -17.33 9.15 -9.19
N PHE A 139 -16.32 8.33 -8.87
CA PHE A 139 -16.06 7.06 -9.58
C PHE A 139 -16.95 5.93 -9.08
N GLU A 140 -18.02 5.63 -9.83
CA GLU A 140 -19.06 4.66 -9.47
C GLU A 140 -18.61 3.20 -9.56
N GLU A 141 -17.59 2.87 -10.38
CA GLU A 141 -17.11 1.50 -10.55
C GLU A 141 -16.61 0.84 -9.24
N PHE A 142 -16.35 1.63 -8.19
CA PHE A 142 -16.03 1.09 -6.86
C PHE A 142 -17.14 0.27 -6.23
N GLU A 143 -18.37 0.41 -6.68
CA GLU A 143 -19.50 -0.35 -6.17
C GLU A 143 -19.50 -1.81 -6.66
N VAL A 144 -18.88 -2.07 -7.82
CA VAL A 144 -18.88 -3.38 -8.49
C VAL A 144 -17.49 -3.99 -8.69
N CYS A 145 -16.43 -3.28 -8.31
CA CYS A 145 -15.05 -3.78 -8.40
C CYS A 145 -14.64 -4.59 -7.17
N ASN A 146 -13.42 -5.13 -7.18
CA ASN A 146 -12.86 -5.82 -6.03
C ASN A 146 -12.86 -4.93 -4.78
N VAL A 147 -13.10 -5.55 -3.63
CA VAL A 147 -13.32 -4.86 -2.34
C VAL A 147 -12.13 -3.98 -1.92
N ASN A 148 -10.90 -4.34 -2.31
CA ASN A 148 -9.71 -3.54 -1.99
C ASN A 148 -9.83 -2.09 -2.46
N TYR A 149 -10.36 -1.84 -3.66
CA TYR A 149 -10.51 -0.48 -4.18
C TYR A 149 -11.54 0.34 -3.38
N ARG A 150 -12.68 -0.27 -3.02
CA ARG A 150 -13.71 0.38 -2.20
C ARG A 150 -13.16 0.79 -0.84
N ILE A 151 -12.48 -0.15 -0.17
CA ILE A 151 -11.88 0.09 1.15
C ILE A 151 -10.77 1.14 1.06
N THR A 152 -9.87 1.01 0.08
CA THR A 152 -8.78 1.97 -0.07
C THR A 152 -9.29 3.36 -0.43
N ASN A 153 -10.37 3.45 -1.23
CA ASN A 153 -10.99 4.74 -1.52
C ASN A 153 -11.65 5.39 -0.31
N SER A 154 -12.19 4.61 0.65
CA SER A 154 -12.70 5.21 1.89
C SER A 154 -11.60 5.95 2.65
N LEU A 155 -10.39 5.39 2.70
CA LEU A 155 -9.23 6.06 3.30
C LEU A 155 -8.76 7.25 2.46
N ALA A 156 -8.66 7.11 1.13
CA ALA A 156 -8.25 8.20 0.26
C ALA A 156 -9.16 9.42 0.41
N MET A 157 -10.47 9.21 0.45
CA MET A 157 -11.45 10.27 0.66
C MET A 157 -11.36 10.89 2.06
N LEU A 158 -11.11 10.10 3.11
CA LEU A 158 -10.88 10.62 4.46
C LEU A 158 -9.68 11.58 4.48
N LEU A 159 -8.54 11.13 3.95
CA LEU A 159 -7.32 11.93 3.93
C LEU A 159 -7.49 13.22 3.09
N CYS A 160 -8.17 13.13 1.95
CA CYS A 160 -8.49 14.30 1.14
C CYS A 160 -9.46 15.25 1.85
N GLY A 161 -10.49 14.73 2.53
CA GLY A 161 -11.43 15.53 3.31
C GLY A 161 -10.75 16.34 4.39
N GLU A 162 -9.83 15.73 5.12
CA GLU A 162 -9.01 16.43 6.12
C GLU A 162 -8.05 17.45 5.48
N PHE A 163 -7.34 17.07 4.41
CA PHE A 163 -6.31 17.90 3.79
C PHE A 163 -6.86 19.13 3.07
N TYR A 164 -8.03 18.99 2.42
CA TYR A 164 -8.70 20.08 1.70
C TYR A 164 -9.77 20.78 2.52
N ALA A 165 -10.13 20.28 3.71
CA ALA A 165 -11.27 20.71 4.50
C ALA A 165 -12.57 20.65 3.68
N ASP A 166 -12.86 19.53 3.03
CA ASP A 166 -13.97 19.33 2.10
C ASP A 166 -14.91 18.22 2.60
N ASP A 167 -16.10 18.63 3.04
CA ASP A 167 -17.12 17.74 3.59
C ASP A 167 -17.64 16.72 2.58
N SER A 168 -17.58 17.00 1.28
CA SER A 168 -18.04 16.05 0.25
C SER A 168 -17.15 14.81 0.19
N TYR A 169 -15.85 14.97 0.38
CA TYR A 169 -14.93 13.83 0.49
C TYR A 169 -15.16 13.06 1.80
N MET A 170 -15.41 13.76 2.92
CA MET A 170 -15.71 13.13 4.21
C MET A 170 -16.98 12.29 4.12
N GLN A 171 -18.04 12.82 3.50
CA GLN A 171 -19.28 12.07 3.28
C GLN A 171 -19.04 10.81 2.42
N ARG A 172 -18.34 10.96 1.29
CA ARG A 172 -18.04 9.83 0.40
C ARG A 172 -17.19 8.77 1.10
N SER A 173 -16.24 9.19 1.91
CA SER A 173 -15.41 8.32 2.75
C SER A 173 -16.27 7.44 3.67
N GLN A 174 -17.22 8.05 4.36
CA GLN A 174 -18.14 7.34 5.26
C GLN A 174 -19.02 6.33 4.51
N GLU A 175 -19.63 6.72 3.39
CA GLU A 175 -20.45 5.85 2.55
C GLU A 175 -19.69 4.60 2.12
N LEU A 176 -18.46 4.77 1.62
CA LEU A 176 -17.61 3.67 1.18
C LEU A 176 -17.20 2.75 2.33
N ALA A 177 -16.91 3.32 3.51
CA ALA A 177 -16.58 2.54 4.69
C ALA A 177 -17.77 1.73 5.22
N GLU A 178 -18.99 2.26 5.16
CA GLU A 178 -20.22 1.53 5.53
C GLU A 178 -20.51 0.39 4.54
N MET A 179 -20.31 0.63 3.24
CA MET A 179 -20.39 -0.44 2.23
C MET A 179 -19.34 -1.54 2.46
N ALA A 180 -18.13 -1.17 2.87
CA ALA A 180 -17.06 -2.11 3.17
C ALA A 180 -17.35 -3.01 4.39
N GLU A 181 -18.10 -2.53 5.39
CA GLU A 181 -18.46 -3.32 6.57
C GLU A 181 -19.19 -4.62 6.20
N GLN A 182 -19.99 -4.60 5.13
CA GLN A 182 -20.75 -5.75 4.67
C GLN A 182 -19.88 -6.86 4.06
N CYS A 183 -18.62 -6.54 3.77
CA CYS A 183 -17.67 -7.49 3.19
C CYS A 183 -16.92 -8.31 4.25
N PHE A 184 -17.10 -8.03 5.55
CA PHE A 184 -16.49 -8.81 6.62
C PHE A 184 -17.39 -9.97 7.03
N SER A 185 -16.82 -11.19 7.05
CA SER A 185 -17.53 -12.38 7.54
C SER A 185 -17.61 -12.40 9.06
N GLU A 186 -18.46 -13.29 9.60
CA GLU A 186 -18.52 -13.54 11.04
C GLU A 186 -17.19 -14.05 11.61
N SER A 187 -16.38 -14.74 10.83
CA SER A 187 -15.04 -15.19 11.26
C SER A 187 -13.98 -14.07 11.22
N GLY A 188 -14.29 -12.91 10.64
CA GLY A 188 -13.36 -11.79 10.45
C GLY A 188 -12.63 -11.82 9.12
N LEU A 189 -12.87 -12.78 8.25
CA LEU A 189 -12.28 -12.76 6.91
C LEU A 189 -12.96 -11.69 6.05
N LEU A 190 -12.16 -10.95 5.29
CA LEU A 190 -12.66 -10.02 4.30
C LEU A 190 -12.97 -10.77 3.01
N ILE A 191 -14.13 -10.49 2.44
CA ILE A 191 -14.71 -11.14 1.27
C ILE A 191 -14.98 -10.09 0.20
N GLY A 192 -14.85 -10.49 -1.08
CA GLY A 192 -15.09 -9.60 -2.22
C GLY A 192 -13.85 -9.34 -3.06
N GLU A 193 -12.73 -10.00 -2.74
CA GLU A 193 -11.53 -9.93 -3.55
C GLU A 193 -11.49 -11.09 -4.55
N GLY A 194 -11.67 -10.77 -5.83
CA GLY A 194 -11.82 -11.74 -6.90
C GLY A 194 -13.23 -11.79 -7.46
N ARG A 195 -13.52 -12.68 -8.39
CA ARG A 195 -14.84 -12.80 -9.03
C ARG A 195 -15.47 -14.16 -8.76
N PRO A 196 -16.81 -14.21 -8.62
CA PRO A 196 -17.75 -13.09 -8.57
C PRO A 196 -17.58 -12.29 -7.28
N VAL A 197 -17.64 -10.96 -7.35
CA VAL A 197 -17.39 -10.08 -6.18
C VAL A 197 -18.45 -10.30 -5.09
N ASP A 198 -19.73 -10.36 -5.46
CA ASP A 198 -20.87 -10.43 -4.54
C ASP A 198 -21.59 -11.81 -4.58
N GLY A 199 -20.90 -12.85 -4.99
CA GLY A 199 -21.53 -14.15 -5.18
C GLY A 199 -20.69 -15.32 -4.71
N TYR A 200 -21.06 -16.49 -5.20
CA TYR A 200 -20.37 -17.73 -4.95
C TYR A 200 -19.72 -18.26 -6.23
N SER A 201 -18.54 -18.80 -6.10
CA SER A 201 -17.91 -19.57 -7.18
C SER A 201 -18.73 -20.82 -7.51
N LYS A 202 -18.42 -21.52 -8.61
CA LYS A 202 -19.04 -22.83 -8.94
C LYS A 202 -18.85 -23.89 -7.85
N LYS A 203 -17.90 -23.70 -6.94
CA LYS A 203 -17.66 -24.56 -5.78
C LYS A 203 -18.33 -24.03 -4.49
N HIS A 204 -19.25 -23.08 -4.61
CA HIS A 204 -19.93 -22.43 -3.50
C HIS A 204 -19.02 -21.76 -2.48
N CYS A 205 -17.85 -21.27 -2.95
CA CYS A 205 -16.94 -20.46 -2.12
C CYS A 205 -17.14 -18.98 -2.45
N ARG A 206 -17.14 -18.13 -1.42
CA ARG A 206 -17.12 -16.68 -1.58
C ARG A 206 -15.69 -16.23 -2.01
N PRO A 207 -15.56 -15.14 -2.78
CA PRO A 207 -14.25 -14.67 -3.24
C PRO A 207 -13.42 -14.14 -2.07
N VAL A 208 -12.26 -14.72 -1.86
CA VAL A 208 -11.26 -14.33 -0.87
C VAL A 208 -9.89 -14.37 -1.51
N ASP A 209 -9.07 -13.38 -1.24
CA ASP A 209 -7.65 -13.34 -1.55
C ASP A 209 -6.90 -12.84 -0.32
N ILE A 210 -6.26 -13.75 0.40
CA ILE A 210 -5.56 -13.42 1.66
C ILE A 210 -4.46 -12.40 1.43
N GLY A 211 -3.72 -12.53 0.33
CA GLY A 211 -2.64 -11.62 0.01
C GLY A 211 -3.11 -10.19 -0.21
N TYR A 212 -4.12 -9.99 -1.05
CA TYR A 212 -4.71 -8.66 -1.26
C TYR A 212 -5.38 -8.11 0.00
N ASN A 213 -6.04 -8.97 0.77
CA ASN A 213 -6.64 -8.54 2.03
C ASN A 213 -5.58 -7.98 2.98
N MET A 214 -4.47 -8.70 3.18
CA MET A 214 -3.40 -8.30 4.10
C MET A 214 -2.58 -7.11 3.59
N GLU A 215 -2.38 -7.05 2.28
CA GLU A 215 -1.46 -6.09 1.69
C GLU A 215 -2.13 -4.76 1.27
N GLU A 216 -3.43 -4.75 1.00
CA GLU A 216 -4.12 -3.57 0.50
C GLU A 216 -5.35 -3.18 1.34
N SER A 217 -6.26 -4.13 1.57
CA SER A 217 -7.56 -3.80 2.15
C SER A 217 -7.50 -3.54 3.65
N LEU A 218 -6.89 -4.44 4.41
CA LEU A 218 -6.82 -4.31 5.87
C LEU A 218 -5.98 -3.13 6.34
N PRO A 219 -4.83 -2.79 5.70
CA PRO A 219 -4.12 -1.57 6.02
C PRO A 219 -5.00 -0.32 5.91
N SER A 220 -5.70 -0.18 4.79
CA SER A 220 -6.58 0.98 4.55
C SER A 220 -7.78 1.03 5.50
N PHE A 221 -8.45 -0.11 5.74
CA PHE A 221 -9.58 -0.16 6.67
C PHE A 221 -9.16 0.13 8.12
N THR A 222 -8.00 -0.37 8.52
CA THR A 222 -7.46 -0.13 9.86
C THR A 222 -7.13 1.35 10.05
N GLN A 223 -6.44 1.96 9.09
CA GLN A 223 -6.14 3.40 9.12
C GLN A 223 -7.42 4.22 9.23
N TYR A 224 -8.41 3.95 8.36
CA TYR A 224 -9.71 4.61 8.42
C TYR A 224 -10.35 4.51 9.82
N ALA A 225 -10.42 3.30 10.37
CA ALA A 225 -11.07 3.05 11.66
C ALA A 225 -10.36 3.77 12.82
N PHE A 226 -9.02 3.81 12.79
CA PHE A 226 -8.24 4.44 13.85
C PHE A 226 -8.22 5.97 13.71
N TYR A 227 -8.15 6.51 12.51
CA TYR A 227 -8.17 7.96 12.28
C TYR A 227 -9.53 8.57 12.63
N THR A 228 -10.64 7.92 12.26
CA THR A 228 -11.98 8.38 12.62
C THR A 228 -12.35 8.14 14.10
N GLY A 229 -11.64 7.25 14.79
CA GLY A 229 -11.96 6.86 16.15
C GLY A 229 -13.22 6.01 16.31
N ASP A 230 -13.79 5.50 15.20
CA ASP A 230 -15.01 4.67 15.20
C ASP A 230 -14.77 3.34 15.93
N LYS A 231 -15.37 3.20 17.11
CA LYS A 231 -15.21 2.02 17.98
C LYS A 231 -15.66 0.71 17.32
N LYS A 232 -16.74 0.75 16.54
CA LYS A 232 -17.26 -0.44 15.84
C LYS A 232 -16.26 -0.88 14.78
N LYS A 233 -15.81 0.05 13.94
CA LYS A 233 -14.85 -0.22 12.87
C LYS A 233 -13.48 -0.64 13.42
N LYS A 234 -13.02 -0.06 14.54
CA LYS A 234 -11.82 -0.52 15.24
C LYS A 234 -11.92 -1.97 15.69
N ALA A 235 -13.05 -2.33 16.32
CA ALA A 235 -13.28 -3.73 16.73
C ALA A 235 -13.33 -4.68 15.53
N MET A 236 -13.94 -4.27 14.41
CA MET A 236 -13.96 -5.04 13.17
C MET A 236 -12.55 -5.18 12.58
N ALA A 237 -11.77 -4.10 12.54
CA ALA A 237 -10.39 -4.13 12.05
C ALA A 237 -9.52 -5.09 12.88
N CYS A 238 -9.54 -4.99 14.21
CA CYS A 238 -8.79 -5.89 15.09
C CYS A 238 -9.22 -7.37 14.89
N LYS A 239 -10.53 -7.63 14.78
CA LYS A 239 -11.03 -8.98 14.50
C LYS A 239 -10.50 -9.51 13.15
N ALA A 240 -10.52 -8.68 12.12
CA ALA A 240 -10.05 -9.04 10.79
C ALA A 240 -8.53 -9.24 10.77
N LEU A 241 -7.76 -8.32 11.36
CA LEU A 241 -6.32 -8.45 11.49
C LEU A 241 -5.93 -9.77 12.20
N ARG A 242 -6.63 -10.13 13.29
CA ARG A 242 -6.40 -11.38 14.01
C ARG A 242 -6.73 -12.62 13.15
N ALA A 243 -7.85 -12.59 12.43
CA ALA A 243 -8.23 -13.69 11.53
C ALA A 243 -7.18 -13.90 10.43
N HIS A 244 -6.68 -12.81 9.84
CA HIS A 244 -5.67 -12.88 8.78
C HIS A 244 -4.25 -13.16 9.31
N LEU A 245 -3.92 -12.78 10.56
CA LEU A 245 -2.64 -13.14 11.18
C LEU A 245 -2.44 -14.65 11.27
N SER A 246 -3.52 -15.44 11.30
CA SER A 246 -3.45 -16.91 11.28
C SER A 246 -2.87 -17.51 9.99
N PHE A 247 -2.79 -16.72 8.93
CA PHE A 247 -2.15 -17.09 7.66
C PHE A 247 -0.68 -16.66 7.58
N MET A 248 -0.16 -16.02 8.63
CA MET A 248 1.26 -15.72 8.68
C MET A 248 2.05 -16.99 8.98
N LEU A 249 3.03 -17.28 8.13
CA LEU A 249 3.96 -18.40 8.27
C LEU A 249 4.95 -18.16 9.42
N GLU A 250 5.62 -19.22 9.88
CA GLU A 250 6.60 -19.12 10.98
C GLU A 250 7.74 -18.15 10.69
N ASP A 251 8.10 -18.02 9.42
CA ASP A 251 9.15 -17.12 8.94
C ASP A 251 8.69 -15.68 8.68
N GLY A 252 7.41 -15.39 8.88
CA GLY A 252 6.82 -14.05 8.72
C GLY A 252 6.27 -13.74 7.33
N GLY A 253 6.36 -14.66 6.37
CA GLY A 253 5.66 -14.57 5.10
C GLY A 253 4.16 -14.85 5.24
N ILE A 254 3.42 -14.70 4.16
CA ILE A 254 1.97 -14.90 4.13
C ILE A 254 1.63 -16.13 3.32
N ASP A 255 0.85 -17.05 3.90
CA ASP A 255 0.25 -18.16 3.16
C ASP A 255 -0.94 -17.65 2.34
N ASN A 256 -0.68 -17.31 1.09
CA ASN A 256 -1.70 -16.87 0.14
C ASN A 256 -2.27 -18.04 -0.69
N SER A 257 -2.11 -19.28 -0.26
CA SER A 257 -2.68 -20.44 -0.95
C SER A 257 -4.18 -20.62 -0.69
N PHE A 258 -4.70 -20.04 0.38
CA PHE A 258 -6.12 -20.06 0.72
C PHE A 258 -6.91 -19.03 -0.09
N GLY A 259 -8.13 -19.42 -0.49
CA GLY A 259 -9.06 -18.53 -1.16
C GLY A 259 -9.29 -18.87 -2.64
N THR A 260 -10.03 -18.02 -3.33
CA THR A 260 -10.47 -18.25 -4.72
C THR A 260 -9.60 -17.57 -5.77
N ARG A 261 -8.63 -16.76 -5.35
CA ARG A 261 -7.77 -15.95 -6.23
C ARG A 261 -6.28 -16.22 -6.05
N ASN A 262 -5.92 -17.43 -5.64
CA ASN A 262 -4.55 -17.82 -5.34
C ASN A 262 -3.63 -17.96 -6.56
N TYR A 263 -4.14 -17.81 -7.79
CA TYR A 263 -3.31 -17.83 -9.01
C TYR A 263 -2.34 -16.64 -9.13
N LYS A 264 -2.57 -15.56 -8.34
CA LYS A 264 -1.65 -14.43 -8.19
C LYS A 264 -0.70 -14.58 -7.01
N TRP A 265 -0.54 -15.80 -6.53
CA TRP A 265 0.23 -16.06 -5.33
C TRP A 265 1.67 -15.54 -5.45
N THR A 266 2.05 -14.74 -4.50
CA THR A 266 3.41 -14.32 -4.17
C THR A 266 3.60 -14.51 -2.68
N TYR A 267 4.82 -14.51 -2.20
CA TYR A 267 5.08 -14.66 -0.76
C TYR A 267 4.51 -13.50 0.07
N TRP A 268 4.33 -12.36 -0.55
CA TRP A 268 3.73 -11.16 0.02
C TRP A 268 2.24 -11.02 -0.33
N GLY A 269 1.73 -11.90 -1.17
CA GLY A 269 0.35 -11.92 -1.62
C GLY A 269 0.05 -10.97 -2.77
N SER A 270 0.44 -9.72 -2.72
CA SER A 270 0.21 -8.72 -3.77
C SER A 270 1.47 -7.94 -4.11
N ARG A 271 1.57 -7.49 -5.35
CA ARG A 271 2.62 -6.57 -5.78
C ARG A 271 2.34 -5.13 -5.40
N THR A 272 1.07 -4.78 -5.28
CA THR A 272 0.61 -3.41 -5.04
C THR A 272 0.27 -3.22 -3.57
N SER A 273 1.24 -3.45 -2.71
CA SER A 273 1.03 -3.59 -1.29
C SER A 273 1.19 -2.28 -0.54
N ASP A 274 0.27 -2.01 0.36
CA ASP A 274 0.47 -1.05 1.45
C ASP A 274 0.94 -1.74 2.74
N GLY A 275 1.03 -3.06 2.72
CA GLY A 275 1.55 -3.92 3.76
C GLY A 275 0.82 -3.91 5.09
N CYS A 276 0.48 -5.06 5.62
CA CYS A 276 -0.20 -5.16 6.93
C CYS A 276 0.66 -4.68 8.11
N LEU A 277 1.96 -4.47 7.91
CA LEU A 277 2.90 -3.98 8.93
C LEU A 277 2.40 -2.72 9.65
N PHE A 278 2.01 -1.70 8.89
CA PHE A 278 1.51 -0.45 9.45
C PHE A 278 0.23 -0.68 10.25
N ALA A 279 -0.73 -1.44 9.70
CA ALA A 279 -1.98 -1.77 10.37
C ALA A 279 -1.76 -2.55 11.67
N TYR A 280 -0.89 -3.54 11.66
CA TYR A 280 -0.53 -4.29 12.85
C TYR A 280 0.10 -3.40 13.93
N LEU A 281 1.04 -2.54 13.56
CA LEU A 281 1.66 -1.61 14.52
C LEU A 281 0.66 -0.58 15.05
N MET A 282 -0.25 -0.08 14.20
CA MET A 282 -1.30 0.82 14.63
C MET A 282 -2.23 0.15 15.65
N ALA A 283 -2.67 -1.09 15.39
CA ALA A 283 -3.58 -1.85 16.24
C ALA A 283 -2.91 -2.53 17.45
N SER A 284 -1.58 -2.51 17.56
CA SER A 284 -0.84 -3.23 18.61
C SER A 284 -1.09 -2.71 20.03
N GLN A 285 -1.65 -1.50 20.19
CA GLN A 285 -2.10 -0.99 21.48
C GLN A 285 -3.36 -1.70 21.98
N GLU A 286 -4.20 -2.18 21.07
CA GLU A 286 -5.39 -2.96 21.41
C GLU A 286 -5.02 -4.43 21.67
N GLU A 287 -4.12 -4.99 20.84
CA GLU A 287 -3.69 -6.38 20.91
C GLU A 287 -2.17 -6.52 20.67
N PRO A 288 -1.37 -6.76 21.71
CA PRO A 288 0.10 -6.80 21.61
C PRO A 288 0.66 -7.84 20.61
N GLU A 289 -0.10 -8.90 20.32
CA GLU A 289 0.29 -9.93 19.34
C GLU A 289 0.48 -9.38 17.93
N PHE A 290 -0.17 -8.27 17.60
CA PHE A 290 0.03 -7.61 16.31
C PHE A 290 1.44 -7.02 16.17
N ALA A 291 2.03 -6.53 17.25
CA ALA A 291 3.42 -6.08 17.24
C ALA A 291 4.41 -7.23 16.95
N VAL A 292 4.10 -8.42 17.46
CA VAL A 292 4.88 -9.63 17.19
C VAL A 292 4.75 -10.06 15.73
N GLY A 293 3.52 -10.00 15.18
CA GLY A 293 3.27 -10.28 13.76
C GLY A 293 4.03 -9.31 12.86
N ALA A 294 3.96 -8.02 13.15
CA ALA A 294 4.69 -6.99 12.42
C ALA A 294 6.21 -7.23 12.47
N TRP A 295 6.77 -7.57 13.63
CA TRP A 295 8.18 -7.86 13.78
C TRP A 295 8.64 -9.07 12.96
N ARG A 296 7.85 -10.16 12.94
CA ARG A 296 8.16 -11.34 12.12
C ARG A 296 8.16 -11.00 10.63
N ASN A 297 7.15 -10.28 10.17
CA ASN A 297 7.06 -9.88 8.77
C ASN A 297 8.23 -8.96 8.39
N LEU A 298 8.58 -7.98 9.23
CA LEU A 298 9.71 -7.08 8.98
C LEU A 298 11.05 -7.82 8.90
N LYS A 299 11.30 -8.79 9.80
CA LYS A 299 12.49 -9.67 9.71
C LYS A 299 12.50 -10.44 8.39
N ARG A 300 11.32 -10.85 7.92
CA ARG A 300 11.21 -11.55 6.65
C ARG A 300 11.47 -10.65 5.45
N LEU A 301 10.96 -9.41 5.47
CA LEU A 301 11.29 -8.41 4.45
C LEU A 301 12.82 -8.20 4.37
N ARG A 302 13.48 -8.09 5.53
CA ARG A 302 14.95 -7.99 5.58
C ARG A 302 15.64 -9.21 4.97
N ALA A 303 15.18 -10.41 5.29
CA ALA A 303 15.73 -11.67 4.77
C ALA A 303 15.49 -11.87 3.26
N CYS A 304 14.46 -11.21 2.70
CA CYS A 304 14.13 -11.25 1.29
C CYS A 304 14.60 -9.99 0.51
N THR A 305 15.48 -9.19 1.11
CA THR A 305 16.12 -8.07 0.43
C THR A 305 17.48 -8.49 -0.09
N GLU A 306 17.71 -8.30 -1.38
CA GLU A 306 18.96 -8.64 -2.06
C GLU A 306 19.27 -7.59 -3.11
N GLU A 307 20.54 -7.16 -3.20
CA GLU A 307 21.00 -6.11 -4.12
C GLU A 307 20.16 -4.81 -4.05
N GLY A 308 19.68 -4.48 -2.86
CA GLY A 308 18.85 -3.28 -2.62
C GLY A 308 17.39 -3.38 -3.04
N LEU A 309 16.89 -4.55 -3.43
CA LEU A 309 15.49 -4.76 -3.80
C LEU A 309 14.85 -5.92 -3.03
N LEU A 310 13.56 -5.77 -2.74
CA LEU A 310 12.72 -6.80 -2.17
C LEU A 310 12.25 -7.77 -3.26
N TYR A 311 12.57 -9.06 -3.15
CA TYR A 311 12.04 -10.07 -4.05
C TYR A 311 10.76 -10.73 -3.50
N SER A 312 9.97 -11.35 -4.36
CA SER A 312 8.62 -11.83 -4.06
C SER A 312 8.53 -13.12 -3.23
N GLY A 313 9.62 -13.50 -2.59
CA GLY A 313 9.73 -14.64 -1.67
C GLY A 313 10.70 -15.71 -2.14
N PRO A 314 11.13 -16.60 -1.22
CA PRO A 314 12.19 -17.58 -1.48
C PRO A 314 11.92 -18.46 -2.69
N HIS A 315 10.68 -18.94 -2.84
CA HIS A 315 10.27 -19.81 -3.94
C HIS A 315 10.42 -19.15 -5.33
N MET A 316 10.32 -17.83 -5.43
CA MET A 316 10.56 -17.12 -6.69
C MET A 316 12.05 -16.98 -6.96
N ARG A 317 12.84 -16.75 -5.90
CA ARG A 317 14.30 -16.71 -5.98
C ARG A 317 14.90 -18.04 -6.42
N GLU A 318 14.41 -19.15 -5.87
CA GLU A 318 14.80 -20.52 -6.27
C GLU A 318 14.51 -20.81 -7.74
N LYS A 319 13.52 -20.15 -8.35
CA LYS A 319 13.23 -20.22 -9.78
C LYS A 319 14.08 -19.30 -10.65
N GLY A 320 14.99 -18.52 -10.06
CA GLY A 320 15.82 -17.55 -10.77
C GLY A 320 15.07 -16.28 -11.18
N GLU A 321 13.93 -15.96 -10.57
CA GLU A 321 13.20 -14.73 -10.82
C GLU A 321 13.98 -13.52 -10.26
N LEU A 322 14.08 -12.47 -11.06
CA LEU A 322 14.69 -11.21 -10.64
C LEU A 322 13.73 -10.42 -9.74
N SER A 323 14.31 -9.55 -8.89
CA SER A 323 13.51 -8.68 -8.01
C SER A 323 12.80 -7.60 -8.81
N CYS A 324 11.49 -7.50 -8.61
CA CYS A 324 10.65 -6.47 -9.23
C CYS A 324 10.59 -5.23 -8.33
N VAL A 325 10.90 -4.04 -8.88
CA VAL A 325 10.85 -2.76 -8.15
C VAL A 325 9.51 -2.47 -7.51
N HIS A 326 8.43 -3.09 -8.01
CA HIS A 326 7.08 -2.90 -7.48
C HIS A 326 6.96 -3.31 -6.01
N HIS A 327 7.60 -4.41 -5.61
CA HIS A 327 7.64 -4.81 -4.20
C HIS A 327 8.39 -3.79 -3.34
N SER A 328 9.51 -3.28 -3.87
CA SER A 328 10.37 -2.36 -3.11
C SER A 328 9.70 -1.01 -2.88
N PHE A 329 9.19 -0.34 -3.91
CA PHE A 329 8.59 0.98 -3.70
C PHE A 329 7.28 0.92 -2.90
N SER A 330 6.46 -0.13 -3.06
CA SER A 330 5.23 -0.29 -2.29
C SER A 330 5.52 -0.49 -0.81
N HIS A 331 6.49 -1.34 -0.45
CA HIS A 331 6.87 -1.56 0.95
C HIS A 331 7.72 -0.41 1.52
N ALA A 332 8.51 0.29 0.70
CA ALA A 332 9.21 1.50 1.12
C ALA A 332 8.25 2.57 1.62
N LYS A 333 7.11 2.76 0.93
CA LYS A 333 6.03 3.64 1.40
C LYS A 333 5.56 3.25 2.80
N VAL A 334 5.33 1.97 3.05
CA VAL A 334 4.89 1.47 4.37
C VAL A 334 5.93 1.72 5.45
N LEU A 335 7.22 1.52 5.16
CA LEU A 335 8.29 1.81 6.12
C LEU A 335 8.39 3.30 6.44
N ALA A 336 8.25 4.17 5.42
CA ALA A 336 8.21 5.62 5.62
C ALA A 336 7.04 6.01 6.53
N MET A 337 5.84 5.47 6.31
CA MET A 337 4.68 5.70 7.18
C MET A 337 4.92 5.24 8.62
N ILE A 338 5.51 4.05 8.82
CA ILE A 338 5.84 3.54 10.17
C ILE A 338 6.78 4.51 10.91
N LEU A 339 7.78 5.02 10.22
CA LEU A 339 8.77 5.95 10.79
C LEU A 339 8.16 7.33 11.04
N GLU A 340 7.37 7.86 10.12
CA GLU A 340 6.68 9.15 10.26
C GLU A 340 5.76 9.17 11.48
N HIS A 341 5.02 8.07 11.70
CA HIS A 341 4.11 7.95 12.83
C HIS A 341 4.78 7.43 14.13
N GLY A 342 6.11 7.24 14.16
CA GLY A 342 6.85 6.77 15.32
C GLY A 342 6.50 5.34 15.78
N LEU A 343 5.91 4.54 14.90
CA LEU A 343 5.38 3.21 15.23
C LEU A 343 6.47 2.12 15.33
N GLU A 344 7.68 2.37 14.83
CA GLU A 344 8.80 1.42 14.92
C GLU A 344 9.09 1.02 16.37
N SER A 345 8.88 1.94 17.33
CA SER A 345 9.09 1.67 18.76
C SER A 345 8.16 0.60 19.34
N ARG A 346 7.07 0.26 18.64
CA ARG A 346 6.11 -0.78 19.06
C ARG A 346 6.50 -2.18 18.62
N LEU A 347 7.47 -2.33 17.72
CA LEU A 347 7.96 -3.64 17.28
C LEU A 347 8.43 -4.48 18.47
N CYS A 348 7.94 -5.69 18.56
CA CYS A 348 8.20 -6.59 19.69
C CYS A 348 8.51 -8.01 19.19
N ASP A 349 9.59 -8.59 19.69
CA ASP A 349 9.85 -10.01 19.48
C ASP A 349 8.98 -10.86 20.41
N GLY A 350 8.55 -12.01 19.95
CA GLY A 350 7.67 -12.87 20.73
C GLY A 350 7.18 -14.11 19.99
N ILE A 351 6.32 -14.85 20.66
CA ILE A 351 5.67 -16.05 20.13
C ILE A 351 4.21 -15.69 19.80
N LEU A 352 3.82 -15.87 18.54
CA LEU A 352 2.41 -15.81 18.17
C LEU A 352 1.70 -17.06 18.72
N PRO A 353 0.51 -16.91 19.32
CA PRO A 353 -0.29 -18.05 19.70
C PRO A 353 -0.58 -18.89 18.44
N ARG A 354 -0.37 -20.19 18.51
CA ARG A 354 -0.76 -21.10 17.42
C ARG A 354 -2.25 -20.93 17.18
N ALA A 355 -2.61 -20.55 15.96
CA ALA A 355 -4.01 -20.50 15.57
C ALA A 355 -4.62 -21.88 15.84
N LYS A 356 -5.57 -21.95 16.76
CA LYS A 356 -6.47 -23.10 16.82
C LYS A 356 -7.36 -22.96 15.58
N MET A 357 -6.96 -23.63 14.49
CA MET A 357 -7.87 -23.79 13.36
C MET A 357 -9.14 -24.44 13.93
N LYS A 358 -10.17 -23.65 14.09
CA LYS A 358 -11.51 -24.20 14.18
C LYS A 358 -11.80 -24.70 12.77
N THR A 359 -11.76 -26.00 12.60
CA THR A 359 -12.35 -26.67 11.44
C THR A 359 -13.73 -26.06 11.19
N PRO A 360 -14.09 -25.82 9.93
CA PRO A 360 -15.36 -25.19 9.55
C PRO A 360 -16.56 -25.97 10.06
#